data_d2a62545d780ab34e417d5e64ea24d12
#
_entry.id   d2a62545d780ab34e417d5e64ea24d12
#
_cell.length_a   1.000
_cell.length_b   1.000
_cell.length_c   1.000
_cell.angle_alpha   90.00
_cell.angle_beta   90.00
_cell.angle_gamma   90.00
#
_symmetry.space_group_name_H-M   'P 1'
#
loop_
_entity.id
_entity.type
_entity.pdbx_description
1 polymer ?
#
loop_
_entity_poly.entity_id
_entity_poly.type
_entity_poly.pdbx_seq_one_letter_code
_entity_poly.pdbx_strand_id
1 'polypeptide(L)'
;RRDGAIKGFKNCGLNIVATQTAEWDTAKGRSVTESIILKNPNIKAIFASNDNMGLGAMQALKDADMNDVVVVGFDATPDAATSILKGEMTATIAQFSYNMGAYGVKYALELANGGSIDINIDTGTQLVTKANANDFK
;
A
#
# COMPACT_ATOMS: atom_id res chain seq x y z
N ARG A 1 -2.70 6.61 -5.35
CA ARG A 1 -2.60 5.91 -4.05
C ARG A 1 -2.65 6.91 -2.89
N ARG A 2 -1.65 7.79 -2.78
CA ARG A 2 -1.54 8.78 -1.68
C ARG A 2 -2.83 9.61 -1.50
N ASP A 3 -3.32 10.22 -2.56
CA ASP A 3 -4.46 11.14 -2.47
C ASP A 3 -5.77 10.41 -2.12
N GLY A 4 -5.91 9.15 -2.57
CA GLY A 4 -7.00 8.27 -2.16
C GLY A 4 -6.94 7.93 -0.68
N ALA A 5 -5.75 7.60 -0.15
CA ALA A 5 -5.57 7.34 1.27
C ALA A 5 -5.86 8.58 2.13
N ILE A 6 -5.38 9.77 1.72
CA ILE A 6 -5.66 11.05 2.39
C ILE A 6 -7.17 11.31 2.43
N LYS A 7 -7.87 11.09 1.32
CA LYS A 7 -9.33 11.24 1.27
C LYS A 7 -10.03 10.23 2.18
N GLY A 8 -9.58 8.97 2.18
CA GLY A 8 -10.11 7.91 3.05
C GLY A 8 -9.95 8.26 4.53
N PHE A 9 -8.76 8.66 4.97
CA PHE A 9 -8.52 9.07 6.35
C PHE A 9 -9.42 10.23 6.77
N LYS A 10 -9.54 11.27 5.95
CA LYS A 10 -10.42 12.42 6.23
C LYS A 10 -11.89 12.03 6.32
N ASN A 11 -12.36 11.16 5.43
CA ASN A 11 -13.75 10.68 5.44
C ASN A 11 -14.07 9.86 6.70
N CYS A 12 -13.08 9.18 7.28
CA CYS A 12 -13.20 8.45 8.53
C CYS A 12 -12.95 9.31 9.79
N GLY A 13 -12.77 10.62 9.63
CA GLY A 13 -12.51 11.54 10.76
C GLY A 13 -11.13 11.37 11.38
N LEU A 14 -10.19 10.72 10.67
CA LEU A 14 -8.83 10.50 11.17
C LEU A 14 -7.93 11.70 10.86
N ASN A 15 -7.11 12.08 11.84
CA ASN A 15 -6.14 13.16 11.69
C ASN A 15 -4.84 12.65 11.09
N ILE A 16 -4.36 13.28 10.01
CA ILE A 16 -3.10 12.95 9.35
C ILE A 16 -2.00 13.81 9.97
N VAL A 17 -1.10 13.18 10.72
CA VAL A 17 -0.02 13.87 11.44
C VAL A 17 1.27 14.00 10.63
N ALA A 18 1.47 13.16 9.61
CA ALA A 18 2.63 13.21 8.73
C ALA A 18 2.32 12.66 7.34
N THR A 19 2.97 13.22 6.33
CA THR A 19 3.00 12.68 4.96
C THR A 19 4.41 12.89 4.43
N GLN A 20 5.15 11.80 4.16
CA GLN A 20 6.54 11.84 3.71
C GLN A 20 6.75 10.84 2.58
N THR A 21 7.74 11.10 1.73
CA THR A 21 8.19 10.13 0.72
C THR A 21 9.27 9.22 1.31
N ALA A 22 9.27 7.96 0.92
CA ALA A 22 10.35 7.00 1.18
C ALA A 22 10.81 6.33 -0.12
N GLU A 23 10.52 6.95 -1.27
CA GLU A 23 11.04 6.63 -2.60
C GLU A 23 10.89 5.15 -2.98
N TRP A 24 9.79 4.52 -2.56
CA TRP A 24 9.43 3.12 -2.83
C TRP A 24 10.38 2.07 -2.22
N ASP A 25 11.28 2.49 -1.33
CA ASP A 25 12.38 1.70 -0.78
C ASP A 25 12.08 1.26 0.66
N THR A 26 12.44 0.02 1.01
CA THR A 26 12.19 -0.56 2.35
C THR A 26 13.01 0.11 3.43
N ALA A 27 14.32 0.34 3.19
CA ALA A 27 15.20 0.94 4.19
C ALA A 27 14.82 2.40 4.45
N LYS A 28 14.45 3.15 3.39
CA LYS A 28 13.92 4.51 3.51
C LYS A 28 12.56 4.52 4.21
N GLY A 29 11.69 3.53 3.92
CA GLY A 29 10.42 3.34 4.62
C GLY A 29 10.62 3.21 6.14
N ARG A 30 11.60 2.40 6.55
CA ARG A 30 12.00 2.25 7.96
C ARG A 30 12.48 3.59 8.55
N SER A 31 13.49 4.23 7.95
CA SER A 31 14.07 5.47 8.48
C SER A 31 13.07 6.63 8.57
N VAL A 32 12.18 6.75 7.56
CA VAL A 32 11.10 7.74 7.58
C VAL A 32 10.12 7.45 8.71
N THR A 33 9.76 6.19 8.91
CA THR A 33 8.86 5.80 10.00
C THR A 33 9.49 6.05 11.37
N GLU A 34 10.76 5.71 11.59
CA GLU A 34 11.51 6.05 12.80
C GLU A 34 11.44 7.56 13.12
N SER A 35 11.62 8.39 12.09
CA SER A 35 11.52 9.84 12.22
C SER A 35 10.10 10.34 12.55
N ILE A 36 9.07 9.66 12.01
CA ILE A 36 7.66 10.01 12.27
C ILE A 36 7.28 9.65 13.70
N ILE A 37 7.61 8.44 14.17
CA ILE A 37 7.21 7.97 15.51
C ILE A 37 7.92 8.76 16.62
N LEU A 38 9.16 9.21 16.41
CA LEU A 38 9.85 10.09 17.33
C LEU A 38 9.11 11.42 17.57
N LYS A 39 8.48 11.95 16.53
CA LYS A 39 7.70 13.21 16.60
C LYS A 39 6.25 13.00 17.00
N ASN A 40 5.71 11.81 16.72
CA ASN A 40 4.31 11.47 16.89
C ASN A 40 4.17 10.08 17.56
N PRO A 41 4.52 9.93 18.84
CA PRO A 41 4.57 8.63 19.52
C PRO A 41 3.19 7.96 19.68
N ASN A 42 2.11 8.68 19.43
CA ASN A 42 0.74 8.20 19.61
C ASN A 42 0.03 7.86 18.29
N ILE A 43 0.77 7.68 17.17
CA ILE A 43 0.15 7.29 15.90
C ILE A 43 -0.58 5.94 16.04
N LYS A 44 -1.65 5.77 15.28
CA LYS A 44 -2.50 4.57 15.31
C LYS A 44 -2.48 3.80 13.99
N ALA A 45 -2.12 4.46 12.90
CA ALA A 45 -2.09 3.82 11.59
C ALA A 45 -1.04 4.45 10.67
N ILE A 46 -0.50 3.64 9.79
CA ILE A 46 0.37 4.03 8.68
C ILE A 46 -0.20 3.43 7.39
N PHE A 47 -0.40 4.26 6.38
CA PHE A 47 -0.60 3.82 5.02
C PHE A 47 0.69 4.02 4.23
N ALA A 48 1.23 2.95 3.71
CA ALA A 48 2.38 2.96 2.80
C ALA A 48 1.90 2.80 1.35
N SER A 49 2.37 3.64 0.44
CA SER A 49 1.95 3.62 -0.96
C SER A 49 2.47 2.41 -1.74
N ASN A 50 3.36 1.59 -1.16
CA ASN A 50 3.71 0.25 -1.61
C ASN A 50 4.11 -0.64 -0.42
N ASP A 51 4.20 -1.95 -0.67
CA ASP A 51 4.52 -2.94 0.36
C ASP A 51 5.95 -2.84 0.86
N ASN A 52 6.92 -2.49 0.02
CA ASN A 52 8.30 -2.32 0.45
C ASN A 52 8.42 -1.27 1.56
N MET A 53 7.79 -0.10 1.37
CA MET A 53 7.74 0.92 2.42
C MET A 53 6.94 0.46 3.63
N GLY A 54 5.85 -0.31 3.42
CA GLY A 54 5.04 -0.91 4.48
C GLY A 54 5.82 -1.88 5.36
N LEU A 55 6.62 -2.76 4.74
CA LEU A 55 7.51 -3.69 5.44
C LEU A 55 8.60 -2.95 6.23
N GLY A 56 9.15 -1.88 5.65
CA GLY A 56 10.07 -1.01 6.37
C GLY A 56 9.43 -0.31 7.57
N ALA A 57 8.22 0.21 7.39
CA ALA A 57 7.46 0.84 8.47
C ALA A 57 7.14 -0.16 9.60
N MET A 58 6.70 -1.36 9.24
CA MET A 58 6.45 -2.43 10.21
C MET A 58 7.70 -2.75 11.05
N GLN A 59 8.88 -2.85 10.40
CA GLN A 59 10.12 -3.11 11.12
C GLN A 59 10.46 -1.98 12.11
N ALA A 60 10.32 -0.71 11.72
CA ALA A 60 10.55 0.43 12.60
C ALA A 60 9.60 0.44 13.81
N LEU A 61 8.34 0.09 13.61
CA LEU A 61 7.35 -0.02 14.67
C LEU A 61 7.68 -1.16 15.64
N LYS A 62 8.10 -2.31 15.11
CA LYS A 62 8.52 -3.47 15.91
C LYS A 62 9.74 -3.15 16.78
N ASP A 63 10.73 -2.46 16.22
CA ASP A 63 11.93 -2.05 16.97
C ASP A 63 11.63 -0.99 18.06
N ALA A 64 10.50 -0.28 17.91
CA ALA A 64 10.00 0.70 18.87
C ALA A 64 8.93 0.13 19.85
N ASP A 65 8.69 -1.18 19.84
CA ASP A 65 7.62 -1.87 20.61
C ASP A 65 6.20 -1.33 20.36
N MET A 66 5.95 -0.71 19.18
CA MET A 66 4.67 -0.14 18.78
C MET A 66 3.82 -1.15 17.98
N ASN A 67 3.54 -2.30 18.56
CA ASN A 67 2.90 -3.43 17.88
C ASN A 67 1.39 -3.24 17.58
N ASP A 68 0.76 -2.24 18.19
CA ASP A 68 -0.68 -1.93 18.02
C ASP A 68 -0.96 -0.97 16.84
N VAL A 69 0.06 -0.50 16.13
CA VAL A 69 -0.10 0.40 15.00
C VAL A 69 -0.51 -0.37 13.76
N VAL A 70 -1.64 0.02 13.17
CA VAL A 70 -2.14 -0.57 11.93
C VAL A 70 -1.22 -0.17 10.76
N VAL A 71 -0.70 -1.15 10.01
CA VAL A 71 0.11 -0.92 8.81
C VAL A 71 -0.60 -1.49 7.59
N VAL A 72 -0.89 -0.61 6.62
CA VAL A 72 -1.50 -0.98 5.34
C VAL A 72 -0.56 -0.62 4.20
N GLY A 73 -0.22 -1.62 3.38
CA GLY A 73 0.59 -1.48 2.19
C GLY A 73 -0.23 -1.37 0.90
N PHE A 74 0.44 -1.54 -0.21
CA PHE A 74 -0.14 -1.61 -1.55
C PHE A 74 0.77 -2.47 -2.44
N ASP A 75 0.22 -3.29 -3.29
CA ASP A 75 0.74 -4.19 -4.33
C ASP A 75 0.44 -5.67 -4.06
N ALA A 76 0.25 -6.09 -2.81
CA ALA A 76 0.08 -7.47 -2.38
C ALA A 76 1.26 -8.38 -2.79
N THR A 77 2.47 -7.93 -2.46
CA THR A 77 3.67 -8.74 -2.70
C THR A 77 3.68 -10.00 -1.83
N PRO A 78 4.37 -11.09 -2.24
CA PRO A 78 4.50 -12.31 -1.42
C PRO A 78 5.06 -12.05 -0.03
N ASP A 79 6.01 -11.11 0.11
CA ASP A 79 6.57 -10.74 1.41
C ASP A 79 5.55 -10.04 2.31
N ALA A 80 4.74 -9.13 1.75
CA ALA A 80 3.65 -8.48 2.49
C ALA A 80 2.57 -9.50 2.90
N ALA A 81 2.18 -10.40 1.99
CA ALA A 81 1.23 -11.48 2.29
C ALA A 81 1.75 -12.37 3.43
N THR A 82 3.04 -12.72 3.41
CA THR A 82 3.69 -13.48 4.48
C THR A 82 3.68 -12.72 5.81
N SER A 83 3.99 -11.42 5.79
CA SER A 83 3.98 -10.55 6.98
C SER A 83 2.56 -10.42 7.58
N ILE A 84 1.54 -10.30 6.73
CA ILE A 84 0.12 -10.27 7.15
C ILE A 84 -0.28 -11.58 7.83
N LEU A 85 0.13 -12.73 7.28
CA LEU A 85 -0.17 -14.03 7.89
C LEU A 85 0.50 -14.23 9.24
N LYS A 86 1.69 -13.67 9.45
CA LYS A 86 2.38 -13.61 10.74
C LYS A 86 1.73 -12.62 11.72
N GLY A 87 0.85 -11.74 11.26
CA GLY A 87 0.22 -10.69 12.08
C GLY A 87 1.11 -9.47 12.31
N GLU A 88 2.15 -9.29 11.50
CA GLU A 88 3.08 -8.14 11.58
C GLU A 88 2.54 -6.94 10.78
N MET A 89 2.18 -7.11 9.50
CA MET A 89 1.37 -6.14 8.76
C MET A 89 -0.12 -6.45 8.92
N THR A 90 -0.95 -5.42 8.87
CA THR A 90 -2.41 -5.57 9.01
C THR A 90 -3.06 -5.96 7.69
N ALA A 91 -2.70 -5.29 6.59
CA ALA A 91 -3.30 -5.48 5.28
C ALA A 91 -2.43 -4.90 4.16
N THR A 92 -2.75 -5.25 2.93
CA THR A 92 -2.28 -4.58 1.72
C THR A 92 -3.41 -4.49 0.69
N ILE A 93 -3.26 -3.64 -0.31
CA ILE A 93 -4.18 -3.52 -1.43
C ILE A 93 -3.56 -4.16 -2.66
N ALA A 94 -4.11 -5.26 -3.14
CA ALA A 94 -3.72 -5.87 -4.41
C ALA A 94 -4.15 -4.99 -5.58
N GLN A 95 -3.30 -4.91 -6.58
CA GLN A 95 -3.63 -4.43 -7.91
C GLN A 95 -3.44 -5.57 -8.91
N PHE A 96 -4.31 -5.66 -9.92
CA PHE A 96 -4.25 -6.74 -10.90
C PHE A 96 -3.31 -6.37 -12.04
N SER A 97 -2.00 -6.53 -11.83
CA SER A 97 -0.94 -6.16 -12.78
C SER A 97 -1.08 -6.89 -14.13
N TYR A 98 -1.57 -8.13 -14.13
CA TYR A 98 -1.88 -8.86 -15.36
C TYR A 98 -2.93 -8.12 -16.20
N ASN A 99 -4.03 -7.68 -15.58
CA ASN A 99 -5.09 -6.93 -16.27
C ASN A 99 -4.57 -5.59 -16.78
N MET A 100 -3.73 -4.91 -15.99
CA MET A 100 -3.11 -3.65 -16.42
C MET A 100 -2.28 -3.84 -17.70
N GLY A 101 -1.45 -4.87 -17.74
CA GLY A 101 -0.66 -5.21 -18.94
C GLY A 101 -1.53 -5.63 -20.12
N ALA A 102 -2.49 -6.55 -19.90
CA ALA A 102 -3.37 -7.05 -20.95
C ALA A 102 -4.23 -5.94 -21.55
N TYR A 103 -4.82 -5.08 -20.71
CA TYR A 103 -5.60 -3.93 -21.19
C TYR A 103 -4.73 -2.90 -21.88
N GLY A 104 -3.51 -2.64 -21.39
CA GLY A 104 -2.55 -1.76 -22.04
C GLY A 104 -2.29 -2.16 -23.49
N VAL A 105 -2.01 -3.44 -23.74
CA VAL A 105 -1.80 -3.96 -25.10
C VAL A 105 -3.08 -3.92 -25.93
N LYS A 106 -4.21 -4.38 -25.38
CA LYS A 106 -5.52 -4.38 -26.06
C LYS A 106 -5.87 -2.98 -26.56
N TYR A 107 -5.81 -1.99 -25.67
CA TYR A 107 -6.22 -0.63 -26.01
C TYR A 107 -5.21 0.11 -26.86
N ALA A 108 -3.93 -0.20 -26.76
CA ALA A 108 -2.93 0.30 -27.72
C ALA A 108 -3.21 -0.16 -29.14
N LEU A 109 -3.59 -1.43 -29.33
CA LEU A 109 -4.00 -1.97 -30.65
C LEU A 109 -5.28 -1.33 -31.16
N GLU A 110 -6.27 -1.09 -30.29
CA GLU A 110 -7.53 -0.45 -30.67
C GLU A 110 -7.27 0.98 -31.19
N LEU A 111 -6.44 1.76 -30.47
CA LEU A 111 -6.04 3.09 -30.90
C LEU A 111 -5.24 3.08 -32.22
N ALA A 112 -4.31 2.12 -32.37
CA ALA A 112 -3.53 1.97 -33.60
C ALA A 112 -4.39 1.65 -34.82
N ASN A 113 -5.55 1.02 -34.63
CA ASN A 113 -6.53 0.73 -35.67
C ASN A 113 -7.59 1.84 -35.85
N GLY A 114 -7.39 3.01 -35.25
CA GLY A 114 -8.31 4.16 -35.38
C GLY A 114 -9.54 4.09 -34.50
N GLY A 115 -9.58 3.17 -33.53
CA GLY A 115 -10.63 3.10 -32.50
C GLY A 115 -10.50 4.19 -31.44
N SER A 116 -11.43 4.20 -30.49
CA SER A 116 -11.43 5.08 -29.32
C SER A 116 -11.55 4.28 -28.05
N ILE A 117 -10.97 4.77 -26.97
CA ILE A 117 -11.00 4.15 -25.64
C ILE A 117 -11.45 5.15 -24.60
N ASP A 118 -11.97 4.64 -23.48
CA ASP A 118 -12.24 5.48 -22.31
C ASP A 118 -10.93 6.01 -21.68
N ILE A 119 -10.99 7.23 -21.17
CA ILE A 119 -9.85 7.89 -20.52
C ILE A 119 -9.40 7.12 -19.28
N ASN A 120 -10.34 6.53 -18.54
CA ASN A 120 -10.09 5.79 -17.33
C ASN A 120 -10.63 4.36 -17.45
N ILE A 121 -9.75 3.39 -17.32
CA ILE A 121 -10.09 1.98 -17.34
C ILE A 121 -9.77 1.39 -15.97
N ASP A 122 -10.81 0.95 -15.27
CA ASP A 122 -10.64 0.28 -13.99
C ASP A 122 -10.08 -1.12 -14.20
N THR A 123 -8.89 -1.37 -13.64
CA THR A 123 -8.24 -2.69 -13.66
C THR A 123 -8.52 -3.50 -12.40
N GLY A 124 -9.26 -2.93 -11.45
CA GLY A 124 -9.63 -3.54 -10.18
C GLY A 124 -8.56 -3.44 -9.10
N THR A 125 -9.02 -3.48 -7.86
CA THR A 125 -8.19 -3.63 -6.66
C THR A 125 -8.88 -4.55 -5.67
N GLN A 126 -8.11 -5.18 -4.77
CA GLN A 126 -8.64 -6.05 -3.73
C GLN A 126 -7.93 -5.80 -2.39
N LEU A 127 -8.70 -5.70 -1.31
CA LEU A 127 -8.14 -5.69 0.03
C LEU A 127 -7.63 -7.09 0.39
N VAL A 128 -6.36 -7.17 0.79
CA VAL A 128 -5.71 -8.39 1.26
C VAL A 128 -5.49 -8.28 2.76
N THR A 129 -6.07 -9.22 3.48
CA THR A 129 -5.98 -9.35 4.93
C THR A 129 -5.57 -10.79 5.28
N LYS A 130 -5.46 -11.11 6.56
CA LYS A 130 -5.16 -12.48 7.01
C LYS A 130 -6.12 -13.55 6.44
N ALA A 131 -7.35 -13.15 6.09
CA ALA A 131 -8.37 -14.08 5.58
C ALA A 131 -8.05 -14.61 4.17
N ASN A 132 -7.37 -13.82 3.33
CA ASN A 132 -7.10 -14.16 1.93
C ASN A 132 -5.63 -13.98 1.51
N ALA A 133 -4.73 -13.66 2.43
CA ALA A 133 -3.32 -13.44 2.10
C ALA A 133 -2.60 -14.71 1.57
N ASN A 134 -3.14 -15.92 1.84
CA ASN A 134 -2.58 -17.14 1.26
C ASN A 134 -2.63 -17.19 -0.28
N ASP A 135 -3.60 -16.48 -0.88
CA ASP A 135 -3.78 -16.45 -2.34
C ASP A 135 -2.74 -15.56 -3.05
N PHE A 136 -1.92 -14.84 -2.28
CA PHE A 136 -0.94 -13.85 -2.75
C PHE A 136 0.52 -14.20 -2.41
N LYS A 137 0.78 -15.45 -2.00
CA LYS A 137 2.14 -15.94 -1.71
C LYS A 137 2.93 -16.28 -2.96
#